data_ad57c4e13cfea62b38de71caf7ad8857
#
_entry.id   ad57c4e13cfea62b38de71caf7ad8857
#
_cell.length_a   1.000
_cell.length_b   1.000
_cell.length_c   1.000
_cell.angle_alpha   90.00
_cell.angle_beta   90.00
_cell.angle_gamma   90.00
#
_symmetry.space_group_name_H-M   'P 1'
#
loop_
_entity.id
_entity.type
_entity.pdbx_description
1 polymer ?
#
loop_
_entity_poly.entity_id
_entity_poly.type
_entity_poly.pdbx_seq_one_letter_code
_entity_poly.pdbx_strand_id
1 'polypeptide(L)'
;MRRRLTATAAVAAVAALAVGCGNDTTPGEDAIKVTGSSTVEPITSYMANRYDFDVDIDAVGSTDGFEVFCAGDADINDASVAIPADYQKACADAGVDFIELPIALDAITLVKHRDNDWAQDLSIQQLHDIWAKDSAVTKWSDIDPSWPDEEITLYGRPDGSGTLGVFEQLVLGGDEIRDDYQATDDIQELSKWVSEDVNGLSFMGIGNYLATEDPTRNRIDNVLVDGVAPSVDETKSGNYPLARPLFIYVNEDSTKREDVNEFVTTYLDKVEAVLPRVYFYQLPEEEYDNSKQRYEDRQTGADGRWQ
;
A
#
# COMPACT_ATOMS: atom_id res chain seq x y z
N MET A 1 84.20 26.60 -16.11
CA MET A 1 83.07 26.35 -17.03
C MET A 1 82.40 25.03 -16.65
N ARG A 2 81.34 25.04 -15.90
CA ARG A 2 80.56 23.82 -15.47
C ARG A 2 79.18 24.03 -16.05
N ARG A 3 78.78 23.22 -17.03
CA ARG A 3 77.42 23.11 -17.56
C ARG A 3 76.56 22.31 -16.57
N ARG A 4 75.44 22.92 -16.14
CA ARG A 4 74.41 22.23 -15.41
C ARG A 4 73.36 21.70 -16.40
N LEU A 5 73.16 20.40 -16.42
CA LEU A 5 72.02 19.74 -17.11
C LEU A 5 70.82 19.77 -16.16
N THR A 6 69.75 20.38 -16.65
CA THR A 6 68.42 20.30 -16.01
C THR A 6 67.64 19.13 -16.60
N ALA A 7 67.34 18.15 -15.78
CA ALA A 7 66.44 17.04 -16.10
C ALA A 7 65.00 17.43 -15.82
N THR A 8 64.17 17.43 -16.86
CA THR A 8 62.71 17.63 -16.76
C THR A 8 62.06 16.27 -16.50
N ALA A 9 61.47 16.09 -15.35
CA ALA A 9 60.65 14.92 -15.02
C ALA A 9 59.22 15.14 -15.52
N ALA A 10 58.76 14.32 -16.45
CA ALA A 10 57.37 14.25 -16.87
C ALA A 10 56.58 13.38 -15.90
N VAL A 11 55.63 13.99 -15.22
CA VAL A 11 54.66 13.28 -14.38
C VAL A 11 53.47 12.86 -15.25
N ALA A 12 53.37 11.57 -15.54
CA ALA A 12 52.19 10.99 -16.18
C ALA A 12 51.08 10.81 -15.12
N ALA A 13 50.01 11.59 -15.21
CA ALA A 13 48.80 11.42 -14.42
C ALA A 13 47.97 10.26 -15.01
N VAL A 14 47.90 9.15 -14.26
CA VAL A 14 46.97 8.05 -14.56
C VAL A 14 45.64 8.43 -13.94
N ALA A 15 44.66 8.84 -14.77
CA ALA A 15 43.28 8.99 -14.38
C ALA A 15 42.66 7.57 -14.25
N ALA A 16 42.45 7.09 -13.03
CA ALA A 16 41.67 5.89 -12.77
C ALA A 16 40.18 6.26 -12.94
N LEU A 17 39.57 5.82 -14.02
CA LEU A 17 38.13 5.79 -14.18
C LEU A 17 37.56 4.69 -13.22
N ALA A 18 37.09 5.11 -12.08
CA ALA A 18 36.23 4.27 -11.23
C ALA A 18 34.85 4.21 -11.92
N VAL A 19 34.60 3.14 -12.66
CA VAL A 19 33.24 2.76 -13.08
C VAL A 19 32.58 2.21 -11.84
N GLY A 20 31.86 3.07 -11.13
CA GLY A 20 30.93 2.65 -10.08
C GLY A 20 29.67 2.12 -10.77
N CYS A 21 29.49 0.81 -10.77
CA CYS A 21 28.18 0.22 -11.03
C CYS A 21 27.30 0.42 -9.78
N GLY A 22 26.71 1.58 -9.65
CA GLY A 22 25.53 1.83 -8.84
C GLY A 22 24.38 2.00 -9.81
N ASN A 23 23.43 1.10 -9.80
CA ASN A 23 22.14 1.28 -10.51
C ASN A 23 21.26 2.24 -9.71
N ASP A 24 21.68 3.49 -9.55
CA ASP A 24 20.77 4.58 -9.23
C ASP A 24 20.35 5.19 -10.60
N THR A 25 19.34 4.59 -11.21
CA THR A 25 18.70 5.19 -12.39
C THR A 25 17.83 6.34 -11.93
N THR A 26 18.39 7.56 -11.97
CA THR A 26 17.56 8.77 -11.89
C THR A 26 16.59 8.74 -13.08
N PRO A 27 15.28 8.94 -12.88
CA PRO A 27 14.31 8.98 -13.97
C PRO A 27 14.71 10.00 -15.07
N GLY A 28 14.46 9.64 -16.32
CA GLY A 28 14.71 10.53 -17.45
C GLY A 28 13.75 11.73 -17.48
N GLU A 29 14.07 12.76 -18.27
CA GLU A 29 13.17 13.92 -18.46
C GLU A 29 11.81 13.50 -19.06
N ASP A 30 11.77 12.39 -19.80
CA ASP A 30 10.58 11.84 -20.46
C ASP A 30 9.98 10.65 -19.69
N ALA A 31 10.39 10.37 -18.44
CA ALA A 31 9.86 9.27 -17.63
C ALA A 31 8.34 9.35 -17.47
N ILE A 32 7.70 8.19 -17.31
CA ILE A 32 6.27 8.11 -17.00
C ILE A 32 6.07 8.65 -15.60
N LYS A 33 5.28 9.69 -15.46
CA LYS A 33 5.00 10.33 -14.17
C LYS A 33 3.86 9.67 -13.45
N VAL A 34 4.16 9.10 -12.30
CA VAL A 34 3.16 8.49 -11.39
C VAL A 34 3.15 9.27 -10.08
N THR A 35 1.96 9.62 -9.62
CA THR A 35 1.75 10.26 -8.31
C THR A 35 0.81 9.43 -7.46
N GLY A 36 0.66 9.74 -6.17
CA GLY A 36 -0.43 9.23 -5.35
C GLY A 36 -0.05 8.30 -4.20
N SER A 37 -0.74 7.18 -4.10
CA SER A 37 -0.76 6.32 -2.91
C SER A 37 0.56 5.61 -2.61
N SER A 38 1.13 5.84 -1.43
CA SER A 38 2.26 5.06 -0.90
C SER A 38 1.92 3.58 -0.64
N THR A 39 0.63 3.23 -0.56
CA THR A 39 0.20 1.82 -0.48
C THR A 39 0.32 1.11 -1.83
N VAL A 40 0.03 1.80 -2.94
CA VAL A 40 0.09 1.24 -4.30
C VAL A 40 1.51 1.32 -4.88
N GLU A 41 2.30 2.33 -4.49
CA GLU A 41 3.67 2.55 -4.94
C GLU A 41 4.52 1.26 -5.02
N PRO A 42 4.53 0.33 -4.02
CA PRO A 42 5.32 -0.90 -4.12
C PRO A 42 4.91 -1.80 -5.30
N ILE A 43 3.64 -1.78 -5.71
CA ILE A 43 3.16 -2.54 -6.86
C ILE A 43 3.69 -1.88 -8.14
N THR A 44 3.49 -0.57 -8.29
CA THR A 44 3.91 0.23 -9.45
C THR A 44 5.43 0.19 -9.62
N SER A 45 6.20 0.39 -8.54
CA SER A 45 7.65 0.26 -8.52
C SER A 45 8.13 -1.14 -8.95
N TYR A 46 7.48 -2.20 -8.44
CA TYR A 46 7.83 -3.56 -8.84
C TYR A 46 7.54 -3.80 -10.33
N MET A 47 6.41 -3.30 -10.83
CA MET A 47 6.06 -3.39 -12.25
C MET A 47 7.07 -2.66 -13.12
N ALA A 48 7.40 -1.41 -12.81
CA ALA A 48 8.39 -0.60 -13.53
C ALA A 48 9.75 -1.31 -13.59
N ASN A 49 10.29 -1.69 -12.44
CA ASN A 49 11.60 -2.34 -12.35
C ASN A 49 11.65 -3.72 -13.02
N ARG A 50 10.58 -4.50 -12.91
CA ARG A 50 10.54 -5.88 -13.43
C ARG A 50 10.47 -5.94 -14.94
N TYR A 51 9.84 -4.95 -15.56
CA TYR A 51 9.58 -4.90 -17.00
C TYR A 51 10.34 -3.79 -17.70
N ASP A 52 11.31 -3.13 -17.01
CA ASP A 52 12.28 -2.19 -17.54
C ASP A 52 11.64 -0.90 -18.10
N PHE A 53 10.68 -0.34 -17.38
CA PHE A 53 10.06 0.96 -17.69
C PHE A 53 10.71 2.08 -16.88
N ASP A 54 10.90 3.22 -17.52
CA ASP A 54 11.38 4.46 -16.88
C ASP A 54 10.17 5.20 -16.28
N VAL A 55 10.03 5.11 -14.97
CA VAL A 55 8.88 5.64 -14.22
C VAL A 55 9.40 6.50 -13.08
N ASP A 56 8.88 7.72 -12.98
CA ASP A 56 9.11 8.64 -11.86
C ASP A 56 7.90 8.64 -10.94
N ILE A 57 8.06 8.13 -9.71
CA ILE A 57 6.98 7.91 -8.76
C ILE A 57 7.10 8.89 -7.59
N ASP A 58 6.07 9.71 -7.38
CA ASP A 58 5.92 10.60 -6.23
C ASP A 58 4.75 10.16 -5.35
N ALA A 59 5.06 9.42 -4.28
CA ALA A 59 4.09 8.79 -3.39
C ALA A 59 3.56 9.75 -2.30
N VAL A 60 2.91 10.84 -2.72
CA VAL A 60 2.38 11.91 -1.86
C VAL A 60 1.08 11.57 -1.11
N GLY A 61 0.51 10.41 -1.39
CA GLY A 61 -0.81 9.99 -0.90
C GLY A 61 -1.90 10.12 -1.96
N SER A 62 -2.97 9.30 -1.87
CA SER A 62 -4.02 9.25 -2.91
C SER A 62 -4.68 10.59 -3.15
N THR A 63 -5.02 11.33 -2.09
CA THR A 63 -5.73 12.61 -2.17
C THR A 63 -4.88 13.71 -2.82
N ASP A 64 -3.65 13.90 -2.32
CA ASP A 64 -2.72 14.89 -2.88
C ASP A 64 -2.34 14.50 -4.32
N GLY A 65 -2.23 13.19 -4.58
CA GLY A 65 -2.02 12.67 -5.93
C GLY A 65 -3.15 13.03 -6.89
N PHE A 66 -4.42 12.98 -6.47
CA PHE A 66 -5.53 13.44 -7.31
C PHE A 66 -5.45 14.93 -7.64
N GLU A 67 -4.92 15.78 -6.75
CA GLU A 67 -4.71 17.19 -7.06
C GLU A 67 -3.71 17.38 -8.21
N VAL A 68 -2.55 16.72 -8.13
CA VAL A 68 -1.51 16.73 -9.16
C VAL A 68 -2.03 16.14 -10.49
N PHE A 69 -2.71 15.00 -10.40
CA PHE A 69 -3.24 14.27 -11.54
C PHE A 69 -4.33 15.08 -12.29
N CYS A 70 -5.31 15.64 -11.57
CA CYS A 70 -6.35 16.46 -12.17
C CYS A 70 -5.86 17.82 -12.67
N ALA A 71 -4.66 18.28 -12.24
CA ALA A 71 -3.99 19.43 -12.86
C ALA A 71 -3.33 19.06 -14.22
N GLY A 72 -3.24 17.78 -14.56
CA GLY A 72 -2.61 17.29 -15.79
C GLY A 72 -1.08 17.15 -15.67
N ASP A 73 -0.54 17.18 -14.45
CA ASP A 73 0.91 17.14 -14.19
C ASP A 73 1.47 15.71 -14.03
N ALA A 74 0.59 14.69 -14.00
CA ALA A 74 0.96 13.27 -13.95
C ALA A 74 0.21 12.44 -15.02
N ASP A 75 0.86 11.37 -15.49
CA ASP A 75 0.31 10.40 -16.44
C ASP A 75 -0.62 9.39 -15.74
N ILE A 76 -0.25 9.01 -14.51
CA ILE A 76 -0.95 8.01 -13.71
C ILE A 76 -1.07 8.52 -12.27
N ASN A 77 -2.20 8.24 -11.61
CA ASN A 77 -2.35 8.37 -10.17
C ASN A 77 -2.62 7.00 -9.53
N ASP A 78 -1.72 6.58 -8.66
CA ASP A 78 -1.92 5.44 -7.78
C ASP A 78 -2.91 5.82 -6.66
N ALA A 79 -3.92 4.98 -6.41
CA ALA A 79 -4.90 5.29 -5.37
C ALA A 79 -5.34 4.07 -4.55
N SER A 80 -5.49 4.28 -3.27
CA SER A 80 -6.00 3.28 -2.32
C SER A 80 -7.43 3.60 -1.87
N VAL A 81 -8.10 4.49 -2.60
CA VAL A 81 -9.51 4.85 -2.48
C VAL A 81 -10.07 5.11 -3.87
N ALA A 82 -11.37 4.89 -4.05
CA ALA A 82 -12.04 5.36 -5.27
C ALA A 82 -11.98 6.89 -5.34
N ILE A 83 -11.87 7.43 -6.57
CA ILE A 83 -11.77 8.88 -6.76
C ILE A 83 -13.00 9.61 -6.20
N PRO A 84 -12.86 10.52 -5.24
CA PRO A 84 -13.97 11.28 -4.68
C PRO A 84 -14.65 12.17 -5.73
N ALA A 85 -15.94 12.47 -5.54
CA ALA A 85 -16.75 13.22 -6.51
C ALA A 85 -16.23 14.64 -6.78
N ASP A 86 -15.62 15.28 -5.80
CA ASP A 86 -14.99 16.61 -5.94
C ASP A 86 -13.76 16.57 -6.85
N TYR A 87 -12.93 15.51 -6.77
CA TYR A 87 -11.81 15.30 -7.68
C TYR A 87 -12.26 14.88 -9.09
N GLN A 88 -13.31 14.06 -9.22
CA GLN A 88 -13.90 13.79 -10.53
C GLN A 88 -14.32 15.10 -11.22
N LYS A 89 -14.95 16.01 -10.44
CA LYS A 89 -15.29 17.33 -10.94
C LYS A 89 -14.06 18.19 -11.26
N ALA A 90 -13.03 18.18 -10.42
CA ALA A 90 -11.81 18.94 -10.66
C ALA A 90 -11.11 18.50 -11.95
N CYS A 91 -10.97 17.18 -12.19
CA CYS A 91 -10.45 16.65 -13.44
C CYS A 91 -11.27 17.11 -14.65
N ALA A 92 -12.61 17.02 -14.57
CA ALA A 92 -13.50 17.45 -15.64
C ALA A 92 -13.40 18.96 -15.93
N ASP A 93 -13.33 19.80 -14.89
CA ASP A 93 -13.16 21.25 -15.02
C ASP A 93 -11.81 21.63 -15.67
N ALA A 94 -10.76 20.83 -15.44
CA ALA A 94 -9.44 21.01 -16.05
C ALA A 94 -9.31 20.35 -17.44
N GLY A 95 -10.29 19.58 -17.88
CA GLY A 95 -10.27 18.87 -19.15
C GLY A 95 -9.39 17.61 -19.14
N VAL A 96 -9.17 17.03 -17.96
CA VAL A 96 -8.46 15.76 -17.77
C VAL A 96 -9.48 14.63 -17.75
N ASP A 97 -9.54 13.87 -18.84
CA ASP A 97 -10.27 12.61 -18.90
C ASP A 97 -9.40 11.49 -18.35
N PHE A 98 -9.96 10.64 -17.49
CA PHE A 98 -9.19 9.56 -16.85
C PHE A 98 -9.88 8.20 -17.01
N ILE A 99 -9.10 7.13 -16.98
CA ILE A 99 -9.56 5.74 -16.96
C ILE A 99 -9.30 5.17 -15.58
N GLU A 100 -10.35 4.77 -14.85
CA GLU A 100 -10.26 4.10 -13.55
C GLU A 100 -10.02 2.61 -13.74
N LEU A 101 -8.95 2.07 -13.16
CA LEU A 101 -8.53 0.69 -13.30
C LEU A 101 -8.25 0.09 -11.92
N PRO A 102 -9.15 -0.73 -11.36
CA PRO A 102 -8.82 -1.52 -10.17
C PRO A 102 -7.74 -2.56 -10.51
N ILE A 103 -6.76 -2.72 -9.62
CA ILE A 103 -5.57 -3.55 -9.87
C ILE A 103 -5.32 -4.62 -8.81
N ALA A 104 -5.77 -4.38 -7.57
CA ALA A 104 -5.49 -5.24 -6.43
C ALA A 104 -6.53 -5.06 -5.32
N LEU A 105 -6.45 -5.94 -4.30
CA LEU A 105 -7.10 -5.74 -3.01
C LEU A 105 -6.04 -5.62 -1.93
N ASP A 106 -6.18 -4.59 -1.11
CA ASP A 106 -5.49 -4.45 0.16
C ASP A 106 -6.41 -4.90 1.29
N ALA A 107 -5.89 -5.64 2.25
CA ALA A 107 -6.64 -6.08 3.41
C ALA A 107 -5.76 -6.06 4.65
N ILE A 108 -6.32 -5.59 5.75
CA ILE A 108 -5.70 -5.68 7.07
C ILE A 108 -6.36 -6.77 7.89
N THR A 109 -5.63 -7.33 8.82
CA THR A 109 -6.14 -8.31 9.78
C THR A 109 -5.82 -7.87 11.20
N LEU A 110 -6.74 -8.18 12.11
CA LEU A 110 -6.48 -8.11 13.53
C LEU A 110 -5.75 -9.40 13.93
N VAL A 111 -4.74 -9.25 14.76
CA VAL A 111 -3.88 -10.36 15.21
C VAL A 111 -3.82 -10.38 16.73
N LYS A 112 -4.01 -11.55 17.31
CA LYS A 112 -3.95 -11.83 18.74
C LYS A 112 -3.04 -13.01 19.04
N HIS A 113 -2.69 -13.18 20.32
CA HIS A 113 -2.03 -14.41 20.75
C HIS A 113 -2.96 -15.62 20.57
N ARG A 114 -2.42 -16.76 20.18
CA ARG A 114 -3.22 -17.97 19.94
C ARG A 114 -3.98 -18.47 21.17
N ASP A 115 -3.40 -18.31 22.36
CA ASP A 115 -4.01 -18.72 23.62
C ASP A 115 -5.07 -17.71 24.14
N ASN A 116 -5.27 -16.58 23.44
CA ASN A 116 -6.41 -15.70 23.66
C ASN A 116 -7.65 -16.36 23.03
N ASP A 117 -8.47 -17.03 23.85
CA ASP A 117 -9.63 -17.79 23.39
C ASP A 117 -10.97 -17.02 23.52
N TRP A 118 -10.93 -15.77 24.01
CA TRP A 118 -12.11 -14.92 24.18
C TRP A 118 -12.32 -13.95 23.00
N ALA A 119 -11.33 -13.27 22.50
CA ALA A 119 -11.44 -12.32 21.38
C ALA A 119 -11.34 -13.03 20.02
N GLN A 120 -12.26 -13.96 19.74
CA GLN A 120 -12.26 -14.70 18.47
C GLN A 120 -12.89 -13.92 17.33
N ASP A 121 -13.82 -13.03 17.65
CA ASP A 121 -14.57 -12.19 16.72
C ASP A 121 -14.78 -10.82 17.36
N LEU A 122 -14.51 -9.76 16.60
CA LEU A 122 -14.73 -8.37 17.00
C LEU A 122 -15.51 -7.65 15.90
N SER A 123 -16.56 -6.93 16.28
CA SER A 123 -17.24 -6.06 15.33
C SER A 123 -16.42 -4.81 15.02
N ILE A 124 -16.68 -4.18 13.86
CA ILE A 124 -16.08 -2.87 13.50
C ILE A 124 -16.32 -1.86 14.64
N GLN A 125 -17.52 -1.86 15.25
CA GLN A 125 -17.81 -0.95 16.37
C GLN A 125 -16.94 -1.24 17.60
N GLN A 126 -16.74 -2.50 17.97
CA GLN A 126 -15.84 -2.86 19.07
C GLN A 126 -14.39 -2.48 18.78
N LEU A 127 -13.95 -2.67 17.52
CA LEU A 127 -12.61 -2.22 17.09
C LEU A 127 -12.48 -0.70 17.20
N HIS A 128 -13.49 0.05 16.74
CA HIS A 128 -13.53 1.50 16.91
C HIS A 128 -13.46 1.89 18.38
N ASP A 129 -14.28 1.26 19.25
CA ASP A 129 -14.31 1.55 20.69
C ASP A 129 -12.97 1.26 21.38
N ILE A 130 -12.21 0.26 20.91
CA ILE A 130 -10.86 -0.07 21.43
C ILE A 130 -9.83 0.97 20.98
N TRP A 131 -9.85 1.36 19.69
CA TRP A 131 -8.73 2.04 19.05
C TRP A 131 -8.91 3.54 18.86
N ALA A 132 -10.13 4.09 19.03
CA ALA A 132 -10.35 5.53 18.87
C ALA A 132 -9.57 6.35 19.91
N LYS A 133 -9.16 7.57 19.55
CA LYS A 133 -8.35 8.47 20.36
C LYS A 133 -8.88 8.68 21.77
N ASP A 134 -10.20 8.85 21.90
CA ASP A 134 -10.88 9.07 23.17
C ASP A 134 -11.45 7.78 23.79
N SER A 135 -10.92 6.62 23.42
CA SER A 135 -11.34 5.33 23.92
C SER A 135 -11.24 5.24 25.44
N ALA A 136 -12.32 4.78 26.09
CA ALA A 136 -12.35 4.44 27.50
C ALA A 136 -12.06 2.94 27.76
N VAL A 137 -11.94 2.14 26.68
CA VAL A 137 -11.65 0.71 26.76
C VAL A 137 -10.20 0.49 27.14
N THR A 138 -9.97 -0.19 28.25
CA THR A 138 -8.64 -0.55 28.74
C THR A 138 -8.50 -2.03 29.00
N LYS A 139 -9.61 -2.74 29.22
CA LYS A 139 -9.65 -4.15 29.56
C LYS A 139 -10.55 -4.94 28.62
N TRP A 140 -10.31 -6.23 28.51
CA TRP A 140 -11.15 -7.14 27.75
C TRP A 140 -12.59 -7.17 28.28
N SER A 141 -12.79 -7.08 29.62
CA SER A 141 -14.11 -7.00 30.25
C SER A 141 -14.87 -5.70 29.96
N ASP A 142 -14.23 -4.65 29.48
CA ASP A 142 -14.91 -3.42 29.04
C ASP A 142 -15.65 -3.64 27.71
N ILE A 143 -15.21 -4.62 26.91
CA ILE A 143 -15.82 -4.99 25.63
C ILE A 143 -16.95 -5.99 25.84
N ASP A 144 -16.68 -7.05 26.60
CA ASP A 144 -17.67 -8.06 27.02
C ASP A 144 -17.41 -8.43 28.48
N PRO A 145 -18.40 -8.21 29.38
CA PRO A 145 -18.26 -8.53 30.80
C PRO A 145 -17.98 -10.00 31.12
N SER A 146 -18.14 -10.93 30.17
CA SER A 146 -17.78 -12.34 30.31
C SER A 146 -16.30 -12.63 30.03
N TRP A 147 -15.56 -11.67 29.44
CA TRP A 147 -14.15 -11.80 29.13
C TRP A 147 -13.27 -11.48 30.35
N PRO A 148 -11.97 -11.81 30.32
CA PRO A 148 -11.05 -11.55 31.43
C PRO A 148 -11.02 -10.09 31.86
N ASP A 149 -10.93 -9.81 33.16
CA ASP A 149 -10.70 -8.48 33.74
C ASP A 149 -9.19 -8.13 33.68
N GLU A 150 -8.59 -8.25 32.49
CA GLU A 150 -7.18 -8.02 32.21
C GLU A 150 -7.03 -6.86 31.23
N GLU A 151 -5.95 -6.09 31.37
CA GLU A 151 -5.63 -4.96 30.47
C GLU A 151 -5.33 -5.47 29.06
N ILE A 152 -5.84 -4.77 28.04
CA ILE A 152 -5.50 -5.01 26.63
C ILE A 152 -4.19 -4.30 26.32
N THR A 153 -3.21 -5.02 25.79
CA THR A 153 -2.00 -4.40 25.26
C THR A 153 -2.16 -4.18 23.74
N LEU A 154 -2.05 -2.95 23.31
CA LEU A 154 -2.24 -2.58 21.90
C LEU A 154 -0.92 -2.41 21.18
N TYR A 155 -0.79 -3.07 20.03
CA TYR A 155 0.37 -3.05 19.17
C TYR A 155 -0.05 -2.67 17.76
N GLY A 156 0.70 -1.79 17.08
CA GLY A 156 0.28 -1.32 15.76
C GLY A 156 1.41 -0.77 14.91
N ARG A 157 1.01 -0.02 13.91
CA ARG A 157 1.91 0.63 12.95
C ARG A 157 2.06 2.11 13.33
N PRO A 158 3.25 2.72 13.11
CA PRO A 158 3.47 4.13 13.40
C PRO A 158 2.81 5.04 12.36
N ASP A 159 2.78 6.34 12.68
CA ASP A 159 2.38 7.39 11.76
C ASP A 159 3.14 7.30 10.42
N GLY A 160 2.42 7.56 9.33
CA GLY A 160 2.94 7.43 7.96
C GLY A 160 2.87 6.02 7.38
N SER A 161 2.48 5.01 8.16
CA SER A 161 2.24 3.66 7.64
C SER A 161 0.95 3.60 6.82
N GLY A 162 1.05 3.10 5.58
CA GLY A 162 -0.14 2.85 4.75
C GLY A 162 -1.16 1.91 5.41
N THR A 163 -0.69 0.93 6.20
CA THR A 163 -1.57 0.01 6.95
C THR A 163 -2.33 0.76 8.06
N LEU A 164 -1.69 1.72 8.75
CA LEU A 164 -2.37 2.57 9.72
C LEU A 164 -3.47 3.39 9.04
N GLY A 165 -3.16 4.06 7.93
CA GLY A 165 -4.16 4.85 7.20
C GLY A 165 -5.37 4.03 6.72
N VAL A 166 -5.18 2.75 6.33
CA VAL A 166 -6.29 1.82 6.04
C VAL A 166 -7.11 1.56 7.30
N PHE A 167 -6.44 1.29 8.42
CA PHE A 167 -7.10 1.02 9.68
C PHE A 167 -7.95 2.20 10.15
N GLU A 168 -7.40 3.40 10.13
CA GLU A 168 -8.13 4.64 10.46
C GLU A 168 -9.35 4.85 9.55
N GLN A 169 -9.20 4.60 8.25
CA GLN A 169 -10.30 4.74 7.31
C GLN A 169 -11.41 3.71 7.53
N LEU A 170 -11.07 2.42 7.63
CA LEU A 170 -12.05 1.32 7.65
C LEU A 170 -12.63 1.04 9.04
N VAL A 171 -11.86 1.27 10.10
CA VAL A 171 -12.25 1.00 11.48
C VAL A 171 -12.70 2.26 12.20
N LEU A 172 -11.96 3.36 12.04
CA LEU A 172 -12.21 4.61 12.77
C LEU A 172 -13.04 5.62 11.97
N GLY A 173 -13.41 5.29 10.72
CA GLY A 173 -14.20 6.20 9.88
C GLY A 173 -13.50 7.52 9.54
N GLY A 174 -12.17 7.56 9.67
CA GLY A 174 -11.33 8.74 9.50
C GLY A 174 -11.03 9.50 10.79
N ASP A 175 -11.53 9.04 11.94
CA ASP A 175 -11.16 9.57 13.26
C ASP A 175 -9.70 9.19 13.60
N GLU A 176 -9.06 9.98 14.49
CA GLU A 176 -7.69 9.71 14.93
C GLU A 176 -7.61 8.46 15.81
N ILE A 177 -6.54 7.69 15.65
CA ILE A 177 -6.21 6.57 16.53
C ILE A 177 -5.68 7.08 17.89
N ARG A 178 -5.84 6.28 18.95
CA ARG A 178 -5.22 6.56 20.27
C ARG A 178 -3.70 6.52 20.16
N ASP A 179 -3.01 7.23 21.05
CA ASP A 179 -1.54 7.40 21.04
C ASP A 179 -0.81 6.53 22.09
N ASP A 180 -1.55 5.77 22.90
CA ASP A 180 -1.02 4.94 23.99
C ASP A 180 -0.83 3.45 23.58
N TYR A 181 -0.61 3.18 22.30
CA TYR A 181 -0.20 1.86 21.80
C TYR A 181 1.29 1.83 21.42
N GLN A 182 1.87 0.64 21.42
CA GLN A 182 3.25 0.46 20.98
C GLN A 182 3.29 0.21 19.46
N ALA A 183 4.13 0.96 18.75
CA ALA A 183 4.20 0.93 17.29
C ALA A 183 5.59 0.58 16.76
N THR A 184 5.64 -0.15 15.64
CA THR A 184 6.88 -0.44 14.90
C THR A 184 6.58 -0.63 13.41
N ASP A 185 7.56 -0.27 12.56
CA ASP A 185 7.55 -0.60 11.13
C ASP A 185 8.07 -2.00 10.83
N ASP A 186 8.76 -2.63 11.78
CA ASP A 186 9.25 -3.99 11.65
C ASP A 186 8.12 -5.00 11.95
N ILE A 187 7.65 -5.67 10.89
CA ILE A 187 6.57 -6.67 10.98
C ILE A 187 6.96 -7.90 11.80
N GLN A 188 8.21 -8.31 11.78
CA GLN A 188 8.66 -9.45 12.58
C GLN A 188 8.68 -9.09 14.06
N GLU A 189 9.09 -7.87 14.39
CA GLU A 189 9.04 -7.34 15.75
C GLU A 189 7.58 -7.20 16.22
N LEU A 190 6.68 -6.62 15.41
CA LEU A 190 5.26 -6.50 15.72
C LEU A 190 4.62 -7.87 16.01
N SER A 191 4.84 -8.84 15.14
CA SER A 191 4.35 -10.22 15.30
C SER A 191 4.91 -10.89 16.54
N LYS A 192 6.19 -10.63 16.87
CA LYS A 192 6.83 -11.14 18.07
C LYS A 192 6.18 -10.61 19.34
N TRP A 193 5.91 -9.31 19.43
CA TRP A 193 5.22 -8.73 20.60
C TRP A 193 3.88 -9.42 20.87
N VAL A 194 3.05 -9.58 19.83
CA VAL A 194 1.76 -10.30 19.97
C VAL A 194 1.96 -11.76 20.36
N SER A 195 3.02 -12.42 19.86
CA SER A 195 3.30 -13.82 20.17
C SER A 195 3.79 -14.07 21.60
N GLU A 196 4.17 -13.02 22.30
CA GLU A 196 4.70 -13.08 23.68
C GLU A 196 3.67 -12.56 24.72
N ASP A 197 2.56 -11.97 24.27
CA ASP A 197 1.53 -11.37 25.12
C ASP A 197 0.13 -11.91 24.81
N VAL A 198 -0.43 -12.67 25.74
CA VAL A 198 -1.78 -13.27 25.62
C VAL A 198 -2.88 -12.20 25.58
N ASN A 199 -2.62 -11.03 26.14
CA ASN A 199 -3.53 -9.87 26.14
C ASN A 199 -3.27 -8.90 24.99
N GLY A 200 -2.32 -9.22 24.11
CA GLY A 200 -1.95 -8.41 22.97
C GLY A 200 -2.98 -8.45 21.85
N LEU A 201 -3.32 -7.27 21.31
CA LEU A 201 -4.10 -7.09 20.09
C LEU A 201 -3.35 -6.17 19.14
N SER A 202 -3.25 -6.58 17.89
CA SER A 202 -2.57 -5.80 16.85
C SER A 202 -3.36 -5.76 15.56
N PHE A 203 -3.00 -4.84 14.67
CA PHE A 203 -3.42 -4.84 13.27
C PHE A 203 -2.19 -4.82 12.35
N MET A 204 -2.28 -5.52 11.22
CA MET A 204 -1.25 -5.54 10.19
C MET A 204 -1.84 -5.89 8.82
N GLY A 205 -1.11 -5.61 7.75
CA GLY A 205 -1.47 -6.13 6.43
C GLY A 205 -1.54 -7.65 6.43
N ILE A 206 -2.54 -8.22 5.79
CA ILE A 206 -2.75 -9.68 5.81
C ILE A 206 -1.59 -10.44 5.16
N GLY A 207 -0.96 -9.87 4.13
CA GLY A 207 0.26 -10.41 3.54
C GLY A 207 1.42 -10.47 4.54
N ASN A 208 1.55 -9.45 5.39
CA ASN A 208 2.56 -9.40 6.45
C ASN A 208 2.32 -10.48 7.52
N TYR A 209 1.06 -10.68 7.91
CA TYR A 209 0.69 -11.78 8.80
C TYR A 209 1.06 -13.14 8.22
N LEU A 210 0.80 -13.36 6.92
CA LEU A 210 1.15 -14.61 6.24
C LEU A 210 2.67 -14.79 6.07
N ALA A 211 3.42 -13.70 5.96
CA ALA A 211 4.89 -13.69 5.86
C ALA A 211 5.61 -13.78 7.22
N THR A 212 4.89 -13.76 8.33
CA THR A 212 5.48 -13.93 9.67
C THR A 212 6.15 -15.30 9.79
N GLU A 213 7.40 -15.32 10.25
CA GLU A 213 8.23 -16.52 10.32
C GLU A 213 7.80 -17.45 11.47
N ASP A 214 8.01 -18.77 11.27
CA ASP A 214 8.00 -19.75 12.35
C ASP A 214 9.21 -19.51 13.30
N PRO A 215 9.07 -19.64 14.64
CA PRO A 215 7.92 -20.15 15.40
C PRO A 215 6.89 -19.08 15.78
N THR A 216 7.11 -17.79 15.51
CA THR A 216 6.23 -16.69 15.90
C THR A 216 4.83 -16.89 15.31
N ARG A 217 4.76 -17.22 14.02
CA ARG A 217 3.50 -17.47 13.30
C ARG A 217 2.61 -18.53 13.97
N ASN A 218 3.22 -19.53 14.61
CA ASN A 218 2.52 -20.60 15.30
C ASN A 218 1.93 -20.19 16.66
N ARG A 219 2.23 -18.98 17.15
CA ARG A 219 1.78 -18.45 18.44
C ARG A 219 0.78 -17.30 18.31
N ILE A 220 0.52 -16.86 17.09
CA ILE A 220 -0.46 -15.81 16.79
C ILE A 220 -1.61 -16.37 15.95
N ASP A 221 -2.74 -15.70 15.98
CA ASP A 221 -3.91 -16.04 15.19
C ASP A 221 -4.68 -14.78 14.76
N ASN A 222 -5.53 -14.92 13.75
CA ASN A 222 -6.38 -13.84 13.29
C ASN A 222 -7.63 -13.73 14.18
N VAL A 223 -8.19 -12.54 14.21
CA VAL A 223 -9.53 -12.27 14.74
C VAL A 223 -10.50 -12.18 13.57
N LEU A 224 -11.69 -12.77 13.68
CA LEU A 224 -12.78 -12.51 12.76
C LEU A 224 -13.25 -11.07 12.92
N VAL A 225 -13.77 -10.49 11.85
CA VAL A 225 -14.39 -9.16 11.92
C VAL A 225 -15.82 -9.26 11.40
N ASP A 226 -16.79 -8.92 12.27
CA ASP A 226 -18.23 -9.10 12.02
C ASP A 226 -18.56 -10.53 11.54
N GLY A 227 -17.93 -11.53 12.15
CA GLY A 227 -18.11 -12.95 11.84
C GLY A 227 -17.37 -13.45 10.59
N VAL A 228 -16.61 -12.58 9.89
CA VAL A 228 -15.92 -12.93 8.64
C VAL A 228 -14.43 -13.09 8.87
N ALA A 229 -13.86 -14.19 8.38
CA ALA A 229 -12.43 -14.46 8.47
C ALA A 229 -11.62 -13.66 7.44
N PRO A 230 -10.41 -13.19 7.78
CA PRO A 230 -9.50 -12.54 6.83
C PRO A 230 -8.88 -13.58 5.86
N SER A 231 -9.67 -14.13 4.97
CA SER A 231 -9.24 -15.09 3.97
C SER A 231 -9.20 -14.50 2.56
N VAL A 232 -8.44 -15.12 1.66
CA VAL A 232 -8.39 -14.72 0.25
C VAL A 232 -9.79 -14.74 -0.38
N ASP A 233 -10.57 -15.78 -0.09
CA ASP A 233 -11.90 -15.95 -0.70
C ASP A 233 -12.89 -14.89 -0.19
N GLU A 234 -12.92 -14.62 1.12
CA GLU A 234 -13.80 -13.59 1.70
C GLU A 234 -13.38 -12.17 1.28
N THR A 235 -12.07 -11.94 1.12
CA THR A 235 -11.55 -10.68 0.61
C THR A 235 -11.95 -10.47 -0.85
N LYS A 236 -11.76 -11.48 -1.71
CA LYS A 236 -12.12 -11.42 -3.13
C LYS A 236 -13.63 -11.29 -3.36
N SER A 237 -14.43 -11.90 -2.52
CA SER A 237 -15.91 -11.80 -2.61
C SER A 237 -16.47 -10.49 -2.07
N GLY A 238 -15.63 -9.64 -1.47
CA GLY A 238 -16.05 -8.38 -0.83
C GLY A 238 -16.80 -8.57 0.50
N ASN A 239 -16.77 -9.77 1.08
CA ASN A 239 -17.43 -10.04 2.38
C ASN A 239 -16.58 -9.58 3.57
N TYR A 240 -15.22 -9.56 3.43
CA TYR A 240 -14.34 -9.17 4.51
C TYR A 240 -14.32 -7.64 4.68
N PRO A 241 -14.76 -7.09 5.83
CA PRO A 241 -15.00 -5.66 5.95
C PRO A 241 -13.71 -4.81 6.00
N LEU A 242 -12.54 -5.40 6.31
CA LEU A 242 -11.26 -4.69 6.35
C LEU A 242 -10.46 -4.89 5.07
N ALA A 243 -11.14 -4.93 3.93
CA ALA A 243 -10.55 -4.99 2.61
C ALA A 243 -11.00 -3.81 1.77
N ARG A 244 -10.09 -3.33 0.89
CA ARG A 244 -10.38 -2.25 -0.05
C ARG A 244 -9.70 -2.50 -1.39
N PRO A 245 -10.28 -2.04 -2.50
CA PRO A 245 -9.63 -2.06 -3.79
C PRO A 245 -8.52 -1.01 -3.86
N LEU A 246 -7.49 -1.35 -4.65
CA LEU A 246 -6.43 -0.45 -5.07
C LEU A 246 -6.56 -0.18 -6.56
N PHE A 247 -6.22 1.04 -6.96
CA PHE A 247 -6.43 1.52 -8.32
C PHE A 247 -5.18 2.17 -8.90
N ILE A 248 -5.12 2.18 -10.22
CA ILE A 248 -4.42 3.19 -11.00
C ILE A 248 -5.43 3.99 -11.80
N TYR A 249 -5.30 5.31 -11.82
CA TYR A 249 -6.04 6.23 -12.67
C TYR A 249 -5.12 6.70 -13.77
N VAL A 250 -5.47 6.44 -15.03
CA VAL A 250 -4.64 6.77 -16.18
C VAL A 250 -5.22 7.96 -16.91
N ASN A 251 -4.43 9.01 -17.11
CA ASN A 251 -4.82 10.15 -17.96
C ASN A 251 -4.99 9.64 -19.39
N GLU A 252 -6.17 9.84 -19.98
CA GLU A 252 -6.50 9.34 -21.34
C GLU A 252 -5.55 9.94 -22.37
N ASP A 253 -5.25 11.23 -22.28
CA ASP A 253 -4.32 11.90 -23.18
C ASP A 253 -2.91 11.31 -23.13
N SER A 254 -2.44 10.90 -21.96
CA SER A 254 -1.12 10.27 -21.79
C SER A 254 -1.04 8.89 -22.47
N THR A 255 -2.17 8.20 -22.69
CA THR A 255 -2.17 6.90 -23.40
C THR A 255 -1.78 7.01 -24.88
N LYS A 256 -1.68 8.23 -25.44
CA LYS A 256 -1.18 8.49 -26.80
C LYS A 256 0.34 8.37 -26.90
N ARG A 257 1.04 8.44 -25.76
CA ARG A 257 2.46 8.10 -25.66
C ARG A 257 2.61 6.58 -25.68
N GLU A 258 3.55 6.11 -26.49
CA GLU A 258 3.79 4.67 -26.69
C GLU A 258 4.26 3.99 -25.39
N ASP A 259 5.17 4.63 -24.65
CA ASP A 259 5.71 4.16 -23.37
C ASP A 259 4.64 4.03 -22.27
N VAL A 260 3.76 5.03 -22.11
CA VAL A 260 2.62 4.98 -21.17
C VAL A 260 1.67 3.86 -21.54
N ASN A 261 1.31 3.76 -22.84
CA ASN A 261 0.39 2.72 -23.30
C ASN A 261 0.96 1.31 -23.10
N GLU A 262 2.26 1.11 -23.38
CA GLU A 262 2.95 -0.17 -23.17
C GLU A 262 3.04 -0.51 -21.69
N PHE A 263 3.36 0.48 -20.83
CA PHE A 263 3.42 0.29 -19.38
C PHE A 263 2.06 -0.14 -18.80
N VAL A 264 0.97 0.59 -19.11
CA VAL A 264 -0.36 0.26 -18.57
C VAL A 264 -0.85 -1.09 -19.10
N THR A 265 -0.64 -1.41 -20.38
CA THR A 265 -1.00 -2.70 -20.95
C THR A 265 -0.23 -3.84 -20.25
N THR A 266 1.09 -3.66 -20.06
CA THR A 266 1.92 -4.64 -19.34
C THR A 266 1.49 -4.75 -17.89
N TYR A 267 1.14 -3.63 -17.24
CA TYR A 267 0.63 -3.60 -15.88
C TYR A 267 -0.61 -4.48 -15.74
N LEU A 268 -1.63 -4.24 -16.56
CA LEU A 268 -2.88 -5.00 -16.54
C LEU A 268 -2.69 -6.50 -16.87
N ASP A 269 -1.72 -6.82 -17.73
CA ASP A 269 -1.44 -8.22 -18.10
C ASP A 269 -0.68 -9.01 -17.03
N LYS A 270 0.10 -8.33 -16.18
CA LYS A 270 1.07 -8.99 -15.31
C LYS A 270 0.84 -8.76 -13.82
N VAL A 271 0.05 -7.74 -13.44
CA VAL A 271 -0.13 -7.36 -12.03
C VAL A 271 -0.63 -8.53 -11.18
N GLU A 272 -1.58 -9.32 -11.67
CA GLU A 272 -2.11 -10.48 -10.94
C GLU A 272 -0.99 -11.43 -10.46
N ALA A 273 0.00 -11.70 -11.32
CA ALA A 273 1.13 -12.58 -11.01
C ALA A 273 2.17 -11.93 -10.09
N VAL A 274 2.17 -10.61 -10.00
CA VAL A 274 3.10 -9.80 -9.18
C VAL A 274 2.59 -9.64 -7.75
N LEU A 275 1.29 -9.46 -7.54
CA LEU A 275 0.69 -9.13 -6.23
C LEU A 275 1.17 -10.01 -5.07
N PRO A 276 1.29 -11.35 -5.19
CA PRO A 276 1.80 -12.18 -4.09
C PRO A 276 3.25 -11.88 -3.68
N ARG A 277 4.05 -11.23 -4.56
CA ARG A 277 5.44 -10.87 -4.29
C ARG A 277 5.57 -9.56 -3.50
N VAL A 278 4.53 -8.75 -3.56
CA VAL A 278 4.42 -7.45 -2.87
C VAL A 278 3.37 -7.47 -1.76
N TYR A 279 2.88 -8.68 -1.42
CA TYR A 279 1.95 -8.95 -0.32
C TYR A 279 0.56 -8.33 -0.45
N PHE A 280 0.04 -8.22 -1.69
CA PHE A 280 -1.33 -7.81 -1.94
C PHE A 280 -2.18 -8.98 -2.49
N TYR A 281 -3.49 -8.83 -2.41
CA TYR A 281 -4.42 -9.80 -2.93
C TYR A 281 -4.85 -9.49 -4.36
N GLN A 282 -5.12 -10.57 -5.07
CA GLN A 282 -5.68 -10.50 -6.40
C GLN A 282 -7.16 -10.13 -6.34
N LEU A 283 -7.61 -9.36 -7.34
CA LEU A 283 -9.03 -9.18 -7.65
C LEU A 283 -9.64 -10.51 -8.16
N PRO A 284 -10.97 -10.64 -8.19
CA PRO A 284 -11.63 -11.64 -9.02
C PRO A 284 -11.15 -11.55 -10.49
N GLU A 285 -11.02 -12.69 -11.17
CA GLU A 285 -10.55 -12.76 -12.57
C GLU A 285 -11.36 -11.84 -13.49
N GLU A 286 -12.69 -11.80 -13.31
CA GLU A 286 -13.60 -10.92 -14.04
C GLU A 286 -13.23 -9.44 -13.96
N GLU A 287 -12.67 -8.98 -12.83
CA GLU A 287 -12.29 -7.59 -12.66
C GLU A 287 -11.03 -7.21 -13.47
N TYR A 288 -10.11 -8.15 -13.65
CA TYR A 288 -8.97 -7.91 -14.56
C TYR A 288 -9.42 -7.84 -16.01
N ASP A 289 -10.34 -8.70 -16.42
CA ASP A 289 -10.90 -8.66 -17.77
C ASP A 289 -11.66 -7.35 -18.00
N ASN A 290 -12.47 -6.91 -17.04
CA ASN A 290 -13.15 -5.63 -17.08
C ASN A 290 -12.18 -4.46 -17.19
N SER A 291 -11.09 -4.45 -16.39
CA SER A 291 -10.06 -3.40 -16.43
C SER A 291 -9.37 -3.34 -17.79
N LYS A 292 -9.01 -4.48 -18.37
CA LYS A 292 -8.42 -4.57 -19.70
C LYS A 292 -9.36 -4.04 -20.77
N GLN A 293 -10.61 -4.50 -20.76
CA GLN A 293 -11.61 -4.05 -21.73
C GLN A 293 -11.87 -2.54 -21.60
N ARG A 294 -11.96 -2.04 -20.36
CA ARG A 294 -12.14 -0.62 -20.08
C ARG A 294 -10.98 0.23 -20.60
N TYR A 295 -9.76 -0.26 -20.46
CA TYR A 295 -8.55 0.40 -20.99
C TYR A 295 -8.48 0.35 -22.52
N GLU A 296 -8.75 -0.79 -23.13
CA GLU A 296 -8.79 -0.97 -24.60
C GLU A 296 -9.83 -0.07 -25.26
N ASP A 297 -11.01 0.02 -24.67
CA ASP A 297 -12.12 0.83 -25.17
C ASP A 297 -12.01 2.33 -24.80
N ARG A 298 -10.95 2.73 -24.04
CA ARG A 298 -10.77 4.10 -23.53
C ARG A 298 -12.02 4.62 -22.80
N GLN A 299 -12.60 3.79 -21.94
CA GLN A 299 -13.79 4.16 -21.15
C GLN A 299 -13.39 5.09 -20.01
N THR A 300 -13.60 6.38 -20.23
CA THR A 300 -13.24 7.41 -19.25
C THR A 300 -14.26 7.54 -18.11
N GLY A 301 -13.80 8.14 -16.99
CA GLY A 301 -14.57 8.37 -15.77
C GLY A 301 -14.53 7.22 -14.79
N ALA A 302 -15.13 7.40 -13.62
CA ALA A 302 -15.26 6.37 -12.60
C ALA A 302 -16.25 5.26 -13.01
N ASP A 303 -15.97 4.04 -12.59
CA ASP A 303 -16.84 2.89 -12.87
C ASP A 303 -18.15 2.92 -12.04
N GLY A 304 -18.12 3.57 -10.87
CA GLY A 304 -19.26 3.65 -9.95
C GLY A 304 -19.53 2.40 -9.13
N ARG A 305 -18.87 1.28 -9.43
CA ARG A 305 -19.01 0.02 -8.65
C ARG A 305 -18.24 0.06 -7.32
N TRP A 306 -17.26 0.95 -7.22
CA TRP A 306 -16.33 1.04 -6.10
C TRP A 306 -16.55 2.27 -5.21
N GLN A 307 -17.66 3.00 -5.45
CA GLN A 307 -18.01 4.28 -4.80
C GLN A 307 -18.75 4.06 -3.47
#